data_46e9afc53908e9b1463233c0c09e0f05
#
_entry.id   46e9afc53908e9b1463233c0c09e0f05
#
_cell.length_a   1.000
_cell.length_b   1.000
_cell.length_c   1.000
_cell.angle_alpha   90.00
_cell.angle_beta   90.00
_cell.angle_gamma   90.00
#
_symmetry.space_group_name_H-M   'P 1'
#
loop_
_entity.id
_entity.type
_entity.pdbx_description
1 polymer ?
#
loop_
_entity_poly.entity_id
_entity_poly.type
_entity_poly.pdbx_seq_one_letter_code
_entity_poly.pdbx_strand_id
1 'polypeptide(L)'
;MADGRYDYIETGSLVSIRENVKDILIPSEEESIRLNPMDFDEFLWALGEKPLSTLIADSFKKRRPLPDSLHRKAMRLFREYMLVGGMPQAVSKYVETHDFSKVDNVKRNILRLYRQDISKHGGSDRIRITRIFDNLVGQLSKKEKKFNITSLGKAAKTRDYEDAFFWLSDAFITNDCFNSTDPSVGLSISEDHSTVKCYAADTGLLTTLALADSEQTGSNLYRDILLERIEINEGMLAENVVAQLLRANGHRLFFYSRSDRDDPSNRMEIDFLIVEPYENAAMKYRVSPIEVKSSKRYRTVSLDKFKTKSTRRSAPDTCCIRNRWSWKMMWSSCRSTWQDCYRRLHADSAF
;
A
#
# COMPACT_ATOMS: atom_id res chain seq x y z
N MET A 1 -13.77 -32.50 -14.90
CA MET A 1 -12.67 -32.99 -15.76
C MET A 1 -12.39 -31.94 -16.79
N ALA A 2 -11.19 -31.38 -16.78
CA ALA A 2 -10.79 -30.44 -17.82
C ALA A 2 -10.71 -31.22 -19.14
N ASP A 3 -11.42 -30.77 -20.17
CA ASP A 3 -11.45 -31.38 -21.49
C ASP A 3 -10.09 -31.27 -22.23
N GLY A 4 -9.08 -30.66 -21.62
CA GLY A 4 -7.72 -30.51 -22.16
C GLY A 4 -7.63 -29.81 -23.51
N ARG A 5 -8.75 -29.39 -24.08
CA ARG A 5 -8.84 -28.71 -25.37
C ARG A 5 -8.92 -27.18 -25.25
N TYR A 6 -9.15 -26.67 -24.05
CA TYR A 6 -9.35 -25.23 -23.80
C TYR A 6 -8.68 -24.84 -22.49
N ASP A 7 -8.04 -23.66 -22.50
CA ASP A 7 -7.64 -22.96 -21.31
C ASP A 7 -8.79 -22.04 -20.87
N TYR A 8 -9.17 -22.12 -19.60
CA TYR A 8 -10.26 -21.33 -19.03
C TYR A 8 -9.66 -20.20 -18.21
N ILE A 9 -10.09 -18.97 -18.48
CA ILE A 9 -9.72 -17.79 -17.69
C ILE A 9 -11.00 -17.21 -17.08
N GLU A 10 -11.06 -17.25 -15.75
CA GLU A 10 -12.14 -16.63 -14.99
C GLU A 10 -11.64 -15.35 -14.33
N THR A 11 -12.43 -14.30 -14.34
CA THR A 11 -12.11 -13.02 -13.70
C THR A 11 -13.27 -12.53 -12.85
N GLY A 12 -12.96 -11.99 -11.68
CA GLY A 12 -13.98 -11.41 -10.80
C GLY A 12 -13.37 -10.75 -9.57
N SER A 13 -14.01 -9.69 -9.07
CA SER A 13 -13.57 -8.96 -7.88
C SER A 13 -13.82 -9.72 -6.57
N LEU A 14 -14.73 -10.70 -6.58
CA LEU A 14 -15.17 -11.44 -5.39
C LEU A 14 -14.99 -12.95 -5.52
N VAL A 15 -14.25 -13.41 -6.54
CA VAL A 15 -14.04 -14.85 -6.80
C VAL A 15 -13.31 -15.53 -5.65
N SER A 16 -12.40 -14.83 -4.97
CA SER A 16 -11.58 -15.35 -3.87
C SER A 16 -12.25 -15.31 -2.50
N ILE A 17 -13.42 -14.69 -2.37
CA ILE A 17 -14.12 -14.63 -1.08
C ILE A 17 -14.57 -16.04 -0.69
N ARG A 18 -14.10 -16.52 0.48
CA ARG A 18 -14.37 -17.86 1.02
C ARG A 18 -15.85 -18.24 0.99
N GLU A 19 -16.75 -17.31 1.21
CA GLU A 19 -18.20 -17.57 1.18
C GLU A 19 -18.70 -17.93 -0.22
N ASN A 20 -18.08 -17.39 -1.28
CA ASN A 20 -18.48 -17.66 -2.67
C ASN A 20 -17.90 -18.99 -3.19
N VAL A 21 -16.82 -19.50 -2.58
CA VAL A 21 -16.12 -20.73 -3.00
C VAL A 21 -16.24 -21.88 -1.98
N LYS A 22 -17.10 -21.73 -0.98
CA LYS A 22 -17.23 -22.69 0.15
C LYS A 22 -17.53 -24.13 -0.27
N ASP A 23 -18.20 -24.30 -1.41
CA ASP A 23 -18.61 -25.60 -1.94
C ASP A 23 -17.95 -25.93 -3.29
N ILE A 24 -16.94 -25.12 -3.70
CA ILE A 24 -16.20 -25.34 -4.94
C ILE A 24 -14.86 -26.00 -4.60
N LEU A 25 -14.68 -27.21 -5.11
CA LEU A 25 -13.35 -27.86 -5.11
C LEU A 25 -12.52 -27.20 -6.21
N ILE A 26 -11.55 -26.37 -5.79
CA ILE A 26 -10.58 -25.77 -6.70
C ILE A 26 -9.67 -26.87 -7.24
N PRO A 27 -9.62 -27.12 -8.56
CA PRO A 27 -8.71 -28.10 -9.12
C PRO A 27 -7.25 -27.76 -8.83
N SER A 28 -6.39 -28.76 -8.74
CA SER A 28 -4.95 -28.57 -8.49
C SER A 28 -4.21 -27.89 -9.65
N GLU A 29 -4.85 -27.81 -10.80
CA GLU A 29 -4.34 -27.17 -12.02
C GLU A 29 -4.72 -25.70 -12.13
N GLU A 30 -5.44 -25.13 -11.15
CA GLU A 30 -5.79 -23.71 -11.15
C GLU A 30 -4.60 -22.84 -10.72
N GLU A 31 -4.28 -21.84 -11.56
CA GLU A 31 -3.35 -20.78 -11.22
C GLU A 31 -4.10 -19.48 -10.93
N SER A 32 -3.96 -18.98 -9.71
CA SER A 32 -4.63 -17.74 -9.29
C SER A 32 -3.70 -16.54 -9.43
N ILE A 33 -4.10 -15.58 -10.27
CA ILE A 33 -3.37 -14.33 -10.50
C ILE A 33 -4.12 -13.17 -9.87
N ARG A 34 -3.43 -12.44 -8.98
CA ARG A 34 -3.98 -11.24 -8.35
C ARG A 34 -3.66 -10.00 -9.18
N LEU A 35 -4.68 -9.30 -9.65
CA LEU A 35 -4.55 -7.98 -10.28
C LEU A 35 -4.69 -6.88 -9.22
N ASN A 36 -3.58 -6.21 -8.92
CA ASN A 36 -3.58 -5.05 -8.04
C ASN A 36 -3.90 -3.76 -8.83
N PRO A 37 -4.28 -2.65 -8.17
CA PRO A 37 -4.28 -1.35 -8.81
C PRO A 37 -2.91 -1.06 -9.44
N MET A 38 -2.91 -0.35 -10.58
CA MET A 38 -1.68 0.05 -11.29
C MET A 38 -0.71 0.74 -10.34
N ASP A 39 0.56 0.39 -10.45
CA ASP A 39 1.62 1.07 -9.73
C ASP A 39 2.03 2.38 -10.42
N PHE A 40 3.06 3.05 -9.88
CA PHE A 40 3.49 4.34 -10.44
C PHE A 40 4.17 4.20 -11.81
N ASP A 41 4.87 3.10 -12.07
CA ASP A 41 5.50 2.86 -13.36
C ASP A 41 4.44 2.60 -14.44
N GLU A 42 3.43 1.79 -14.14
CA GLU A 42 2.29 1.54 -15.03
C GLU A 42 1.49 2.83 -15.29
N PHE A 43 1.31 3.68 -14.28
CA PHE A 43 0.70 5.00 -14.45
C PHE A 43 1.52 5.89 -15.40
N LEU A 44 2.86 5.91 -15.23
CA LEU A 44 3.74 6.63 -16.16
C LEU A 44 3.65 6.07 -17.59
N TRP A 45 3.54 4.76 -17.76
CA TRP A 45 3.37 4.14 -19.07
C TRP A 45 2.05 4.53 -19.71
N ALA A 46 0.97 4.56 -18.94
CA ALA A 46 -0.34 4.99 -19.42
C ALA A 46 -0.33 6.47 -19.90
N LEU A 47 0.48 7.31 -19.26
CA LEU A 47 0.69 8.70 -19.68
C LEU A 47 1.69 8.89 -20.85
N GLY A 48 2.26 7.81 -21.38
CA GLY A 48 3.31 7.89 -22.41
C GLY A 48 4.69 8.30 -21.87
N GLU A 49 4.88 8.29 -20.55
CA GLU A 49 6.12 8.71 -19.86
C GLU A 49 7.05 7.51 -19.56
N LYS A 50 6.99 6.44 -20.35
CA LYS A 50 7.86 5.26 -20.23
C LYS A 50 9.36 5.62 -20.16
N PRO A 51 9.89 6.62 -20.93
CA PRO A 51 11.28 7.01 -20.78
C PRO A 51 11.65 7.56 -19.41
N LEU A 52 10.70 8.26 -18.74
CA LEU A 52 10.90 8.78 -17.39
C LEU A 52 10.96 7.63 -16.36
N SER A 53 10.06 6.64 -16.46
CA SER A 53 10.07 5.44 -15.63
C SER A 53 11.41 4.71 -15.75
N THR A 54 11.89 4.44 -16.97
CA THR A 54 13.19 3.80 -17.22
C THR A 54 14.34 4.61 -16.60
N LEU A 55 14.31 5.93 -16.74
CA LEU A 55 15.35 6.81 -16.18
C LEU A 55 15.35 6.82 -14.65
N ILE A 56 14.17 6.80 -14.02
CA ILE A 56 14.04 6.65 -12.56
C ILE A 56 14.68 5.35 -12.11
N ALA A 57 14.35 4.23 -12.75
CA ALA A 57 14.90 2.92 -12.45
C ALA A 57 16.42 2.88 -12.63
N ASP A 58 16.94 3.42 -13.72
CA ASP A 58 18.38 3.47 -14.01
C ASP A 58 19.13 4.37 -13.02
N SER A 59 18.56 5.53 -12.69
CA SER A 59 19.14 6.44 -11.69
C SER A 59 19.22 5.75 -10.34
N PHE A 60 18.18 4.99 -9.99
CA PHE A 60 18.16 4.19 -8.79
C PHE A 60 19.25 3.09 -8.81
N LYS A 61 19.33 2.27 -9.87
CA LYS A 61 20.36 1.22 -10.02
C LYS A 61 21.78 1.79 -9.92
N LYS A 62 22.02 2.93 -10.55
CA LYS A 62 23.33 3.61 -10.60
C LYS A 62 23.59 4.47 -9.36
N ARG A 63 22.60 4.60 -8.44
CA ARG A 63 22.67 5.47 -7.25
C ARG A 63 23.05 6.91 -7.60
N ARG A 64 22.47 7.43 -8.66
CA ARG A 64 22.66 8.80 -9.11
C ARG A 64 21.34 9.57 -9.02
N PRO A 65 21.34 10.83 -8.53
CA PRO A 65 20.14 11.63 -8.50
C PRO A 65 19.67 11.94 -9.92
N LEU A 66 18.35 12.01 -10.09
CA LEU A 66 17.78 12.59 -11.30
C LEU A 66 18.19 14.06 -11.45
N PRO A 67 18.37 14.56 -12.69
CA PRO A 67 18.46 15.98 -12.95
C PRO A 67 17.26 16.73 -12.34
N ASP A 68 17.47 17.94 -11.80
CA ASP A 68 16.45 18.68 -11.04
C ASP A 68 15.13 18.90 -11.81
N SER A 69 15.19 19.12 -13.13
CA SER A 69 14.00 19.29 -13.97
C SER A 69 13.17 18.02 -14.08
N LEU A 70 13.84 16.88 -14.32
CA LEU A 70 13.20 15.55 -14.41
C LEU A 70 12.69 15.09 -13.05
N HIS A 71 13.44 15.40 -12.00
CA HIS A 71 13.01 15.15 -10.64
C HIS A 71 11.70 15.92 -10.33
N ARG A 72 11.62 17.22 -10.62
CA ARG A 72 10.38 17.99 -10.44
C ARG A 72 9.22 17.43 -11.25
N LYS A 73 9.48 16.99 -12.51
CA LYS A 73 8.47 16.35 -13.36
C LYS A 73 7.97 15.04 -12.71
N ALA A 74 8.89 14.15 -12.33
CA ALA A 74 8.56 12.87 -11.70
C ALA A 74 7.66 13.04 -10.47
N MET A 75 7.98 14.03 -9.66
CA MET A 75 7.20 14.26 -8.46
C MET A 75 5.84 14.91 -8.72
N ARG A 76 5.74 15.79 -9.64
CA ARG A 76 4.41 16.28 -10.04
C ARG A 76 3.53 15.10 -10.47
N LEU A 77 4.06 14.23 -11.33
CA LEU A 77 3.35 13.03 -11.78
C LEU A 77 3.03 12.06 -10.64
N PHE A 78 3.93 11.94 -9.66
CA PHE A 78 3.67 11.12 -8.47
C PHE A 78 2.54 11.69 -7.60
N ARG A 79 2.43 13.02 -7.48
CA ARG A 79 1.27 13.63 -6.81
C ARG A 79 -0.02 13.41 -7.60
N GLU A 80 0.04 13.57 -8.93
CA GLU A 80 -1.10 13.24 -9.80
C GLU A 80 -1.54 11.79 -9.59
N TYR A 81 -0.59 10.84 -9.54
CA TYR A 81 -0.85 9.45 -9.23
C TYR A 81 -1.52 9.25 -7.85
N MET A 82 -1.05 9.92 -6.80
CA MET A 82 -1.70 9.81 -5.49
C MET A 82 -3.16 10.32 -5.50
N LEU A 83 -3.48 11.27 -6.37
CA LEU A 83 -4.83 11.83 -6.51
C LEU A 83 -5.72 11.01 -7.44
N VAL A 84 -5.18 10.54 -8.54
CA VAL A 84 -5.89 9.71 -9.54
C VAL A 84 -6.08 8.28 -9.02
N GLY A 85 -5.02 7.72 -8.43
CA GLY A 85 -4.93 6.31 -8.04
C GLY A 85 -4.42 5.41 -9.16
N GLY A 86 -4.42 4.11 -8.87
CA GLY A 86 -4.04 3.05 -9.81
C GLY A 86 -5.24 2.28 -10.38
N MET A 87 -6.48 2.67 -10.10
CA MET A 87 -7.64 1.99 -10.67
C MET A 87 -7.69 2.22 -12.19
N PRO A 88 -7.65 1.16 -13.04
CA PRO A 88 -7.49 1.31 -14.49
C PRO A 88 -8.52 2.24 -15.13
N GLN A 89 -9.80 2.18 -14.70
CA GLN A 89 -10.84 3.08 -15.19
C GLN A 89 -10.55 4.57 -14.85
N ALA A 90 -10.01 4.83 -13.66
CA ALA A 90 -9.67 6.18 -13.23
C ALA A 90 -8.46 6.71 -14.01
N VAL A 91 -7.44 5.86 -14.20
CA VAL A 91 -6.24 6.20 -14.99
C VAL A 91 -6.61 6.44 -16.45
N SER A 92 -7.40 5.56 -17.09
CA SER A 92 -7.89 5.77 -18.47
C SER A 92 -8.63 7.10 -18.62
N LYS A 93 -9.54 7.41 -17.67
CA LYS A 93 -10.28 8.67 -17.69
C LYS A 93 -9.37 9.88 -17.53
N TYR A 94 -8.31 9.78 -16.71
CA TYR A 94 -7.31 10.82 -16.55
C TYR A 94 -6.49 11.03 -17.82
N VAL A 95 -6.02 9.96 -18.45
CA VAL A 95 -5.27 10.01 -19.71
C VAL A 95 -6.09 10.67 -20.83
N GLU A 96 -7.39 10.33 -20.92
CA GLU A 96 -8.28 10.88 -21.93
C GLU A 96 -8.59 12.37 -21.75
N THR A 97 -8.70 12.83 -20.50
CA THR A 97 -9.34 14.14 -20.24
C THR A 97 -8.46 15.11 -19.46
N HIS A 98 -7.48 14.66 -18.75
CA HIS A 98 -6.69 15.43 -17.77
C HIS A 98 -7.57 16.23 -16.79
N ASP A 99 -8.78 15.73 -16.49
CA ASP A 99 -9.78 16.38 -15.67
C ASP A 99 -10.07 15.55 -14.41
N PHE A 100 -9.62 16.06 -13.26
CA PHE A 100 -9.81 15.40 -11.98
C PHE A 100 -11.27 15.25 -11.56
N SER A 101 -12.19 16.13 -11.99
CA SER A 101 -13.61 16.00 -11.68
C SER A 101 -14.21 14.77 -12.36
N LYS A 102 -13.83 14.50 -13.61
CA LYS A 102 -14.26 13.30 -14.33
C LYS A 102 -13.69 12.04 -13.72
N VAL A 103 -12.43 12.09 -13.28
CA VAL A 103 -11.77 10.99 -12.55
C VAL A 103 -12.46 10.75 -11.20
N ASP A 104 -12.81 11.81 -10.47
CA ASP A 104 -13.52 11.69 -9.19
C ASP A 104 -14.88 11.00 -9.34
N ASN A 105 -15.63 11.32 -10.40
CA ASN A 105 -16.88 10.64 -10.69
C ASN A 105 -16.69 9.12 -10.89
N VAL A 106 -15.62 8.72 -11.60
CA VAL A 106 -15.28 7.30 -11.77
C VAL A 106 -14.99 6.66 -10.42
N LYS A 107 -14.14 7.29 -9.59
CA LYS A 107 -13.77 6.78 -8.27
C LYS A 107 -14.97 6.67 -7.33
N ARG A 108 -15.87 7.66 -7.32
CA ARG A 108 -17.12 7.61 -6.55
C ARG A 108 -18.01 6.45 -6.99
N ASN A 109 -18.08 6.17 -8.29
CA ASN A 109 -18.81 4.99 -8.79
C ASN A 109 -18.19 3.68 -8.28
N ILE A 110 -16.87 3.55 -8.30
CA ILE A 110 -16.16 2.38 -7.75
C ILE A 110 -16.47 2.22 -6.26
N LEU A 111 -16.35 3.30 -5.46
CA LEU A 111 -16.67 3.28 -4.03
C LEU A 111 -18.13 2.89 -3.76
N ARG A 112 -19.06 3.34 -4.63
CA ARG A 112 -20.48 2.93 -4.55
C ARG A 112 -20.64 1.44 -4.81
N LEU A 113 -19.91 0.88 -5.80
CA LEU A 113 -19.91 -0.55 -6.07
C LEU A 113 -19.37 -1.34 -4.87
N TYR A 114 -18.26 -0.91 -4.25
CA TYR A 114 -17.74 -1.53 -3.04
C TYR A 114 -18.79 -1.59 -1.91
N ARG A 115 -19.55 -0.49 -1.69
CA ARG A 115 -20.65 -0.49 -0.71
C ARG A 115 -21.76 -1.45 -1.07
N GLN A 116 -22.08 -1.60 -2.36
CA GLN A 116 -23.06 -2.58 -2.82
C GLN A 116 -22.58 -4.00 -2.61
N ASP A 117 -21.30 -4.28 -2.88
CA ASP A 117 -20.69 -5.58 -2.67
C ASP A 117 -20.66 -5.95 -1.18
N ILE A 118 -20.28 -5.03 -0.31
CA ILE A 118 -20.39 -5.19 1.14
C ILE A 118 -21.83 -5.50 1.56
N SER A 119 -22.80 -4.79 0.99
CA SER A 119 -24.21 -4.99 1.32
C SER A 119 -24.75 -6.35 0.89
N LYS A 120 -24.31 -6.86 -0.27
CA LYS A 120 -24.79 -8.11 -0.87
C LYS A 120 -24.04 -9.34 -0.31
N HIS A 121 -22.73 -9.22 -0.11
CA HIS A 121 -21.83 -10.35 0.13
C HIS A 121 -21.17 -10.33 1.52
N GLY A 122 -21.41 -9.30 2.33
CA GLY A 122 -20.83 -9.19 3.68
C GLY A 122 -21.49 -10.10 4.73
N GLY A 123 -22.51 -10.86 4.37
CA GLY A 123 -23.16 -11.84 5.26
C GLY A 123 -23.54 -11.27 6.62
N SER A 124 -23.27 -12.02 7.68
CA SER A 124 -23.48 -11.64 9.10
C SER A 124 -22.59 -10.46 9.53
N ASP A 125 -21.45 -10.28 8.90
CA ASP A 125 -20.46 -9.26 9.26
C ASP A 125 -20.62 -7.95 8.48
N ARG A 126 -21.62 -7.83 7.61
CA ARG A 126 -21.89 -6.62 6.81
C ARG A 126 -21.77 -5.33 7.60
N ILE A 127 -22.33 -5.27 8.80
CA ILE A 127 -22.32 -4.06 9.65
C ILE A 127 -20.90 -3.75 10.11
N ARG A 128 -20.12 -4.77 10.49
CA ARG A 128 -18.72 -4.62 10.94
C ARG A 128 -17.83 -4.18 9.78
N ILE A 129 -17.97 -4.82 8.61
CA ILE A 129 -17.27 -4.49 7.37
C ILE A 129 -17.54 -3.03 6.98
N THR A 130 -18.81 -2.60 6.97
CA THR A 130 -19.20 -1.23 6.67
C THR A 130 -18.56 -0.24 7.66
N ARG A 131 -18.56 -0.55 8.95
CA ARG A 131 -17.95 0.32 9.98
C ARG A 131 -16.44 0.47 9.77
N ILE A 132 -15.73 -0.58 9.45
CA ILE A 132 -14.28 -0.50 9.16
C ILE A 132 -14.08 0.39 7.93
N PHE A 133 -14.80 0.12 6.83
CA PHE A 133 -14.68 0.86 5.59
C PHE A 133 -14.96 2.37 5.76
N ASP A 134 -16.02 2.73 6.47
CA ASP A 134 -16.40 4.12 6.72
C ASP A 134 -15.41 4.86 7.64
N ASN A 135 -14.69 4.14 8.50
CA ASN A 135 -13.70 4.72 9.41
C ASN A 135 -12.26 4.74 8.84
N LEU A 136 -12.02 4.21 7.66
CA LEU A 136 -10.68 4.10 7.06
C LEU A 136 -9.93 5.44 7.08
N VAL A 137 -10.52 6.49 6.52
CA VAL A 137 -9.91 7.82 6.47
C VAL A 137 -9.63 8.34 7.87
N GLY A 138 -10.60 8.24 8.79
CA GLY A 138 -10.45 8.69 10.16
C GLY A 138 -9.35 7.97 10.92
N GLN A 139 -9.10 6.68 10.64
CA GLN A 139 -8.01 5.92 11.25
C GLN A 139 -6.65 6.31 10.66
N LEU A 140 -6.56 6.35 9.33
CA LEU A 140 -5.32 6.68 8.63
C LEU A 140 -4.89 8.14 8.80
N SER A 141 -5.81 9.04 9.13
CA SER A 141 -5.51 10.45 9.43
C SER A 141 -4.84 10.67 10.78
N LYS A 142 -4.89 9.69 11.69
CA LYS A 142 -4.26 9.79 13.00
C LYS A 142 -2.74 9.67 12.89
N LYS A 143 -2.04 10.17 13.90
CA LYS A 143 -0.59 9.99 14.01
C LYS A 143 -0.22 8.52 14.19
N GLU A 144 -0.96 7.81 15.03
CA GLU A 144 -0.86 6.36 15.22
C GLU A 144 -1.89 5.69 14.33
N LYS A 145 -1.44 4.94 13.33
CA LYS A 145 -2.30 4.33 12.29
C LYS A 145 -2.77 2.92 12.62
N LYS A 146 -2.42 2.40 13.80
CA LYS A 146 -3.03 1.19 14.32
C LYS A 146 -4.54 1.39 14.43
N PHE A 147 -5.30 0.47 13.86
CA PHE A 147 -6.74 0.60 13.82
C PHE A 147 -7.33 0.54 15.24
N ASN A 148 -7.93 1.62 15.65
CA ASN A 148 -8.56 1.70 16.98
C ASN A 148 -9.98 1.13 16.92
N ILE A 149 -10.13 -0.14 17.29
CA ILE A 149 -11.42 -0.84 17.30
C ILE A 149 -12.44 -0.19 18.21
N THR A 150 -12.02 0.43 19.33
CA THR A 150 -12.97 1.08 20.26
C THR A 150 -13.65 2.30 19.65
N SER A 151 -13.10 2.86 18.55
CA SER A 151 -13.79 3.92 17.79
C SER A 151 -15.03 3.42 17.06
N LEU A 152 -15.14 2.12 16.80
CA LEU A 152 -16.29 1.48 16.16
C LEU A 152 -17.43 1.18 17.13
N GLY A 153 -17.15 1.22 18.45
CA GLY A 153 -18.12 0.99 19.51
C GLY A 153 -17.43 0.74 20.85
N LYS A 154 -18.03 1.25 21.96
CA LYS A 154 -17.44 1.14 23.31
C LYS A 154 -17.13 -0.30 23.75
N ALA A 155 -17.91 -1.27 23.29
CA ALA A 155 -17.77 -2.69 23.61
C ALA A 155 -17.05 -3.48 22.51
N ALA A 156 -16.57 -2.83 21.43
CA ALA A 156 -15.93 -3.51 20.31
C ALA A 156 -14.58 -4.12 20.72
N LYS A 157 -14.37 -5.38 20.37
CA LYS A 157 -13.11 -6.14 20.60
C LYS A 157 -12.52 -6.52 19.25
N THR A 158 -11.20 -6.54 19.14
CA THR A 158 -10.48 -6.86 17.89
C THR A 158 -10.95 -8.19 17.31
N ARG A 159 -11.02 -9.24 18.13
CA ARG A 159 -11.46 -10.58 17.71
C ARG A 159 -12.84 -10.61 17.01
N ASP A 160 -13.73 -9.67 17.37
CA ASP A 160 -15.08 -9.62 16.80
C ASP A 160 -15.10 -8.99 15.39
N TYR A 161 -13.98 -8.42 14.96
CA TYR A 161 -13.81 -7.74 13.68
C TYR A 161 -12.78 -8.41 12.77
N GLU A 162 -12.10 -9.49 13.20
CA GLU A 162 -11.06 -10.16 12.41
C GLU A 162 -11.60 -10.62 11.05
N ASP A 163 -12.73 -11.32 11.03
CA ASP A 163 -13.35 -11.77 9.77
C ASP A 163 -13.74 -10.60 8.86
N ALA A 164 -14.12 -9.45 9.43
CA ALA A 164 -14.46 -8.27 8.66
C ALA A 164 -13.23 -7.61 8.00
N PHE A 165 -12.06 -7.61 8.66
CA PHE A 165 -10.81 -7.18 8.05
C PHE A 165 -10.40 -8.15 6.93
N PHE A 166 -10.41 -9.46 7.20
CA PHE A 166 -10.10 -10.46 6.18
C PHE A 166 -11.01 -10.33 4.96
N TRP A 167 -12.31 -10.14 5.16
CA TRP A 167 -13.26 -9.94 4.06
C TRP A 167 -12.86 -8.74 3.18
N LEU A 168 -12.55 -7.59 3.79
CA LEU A 168 -12.13 -6.39 3.05
C LEU A 168 -10.82 -6.60 2.28
N SER A 169 -9.89 -7.33 2.86
CA SER A 169 -8.61 -7.66 2.23
C SER A 169 -8.78 -8.67 1.08
N ASP A 170 -9.62 -9.69 1.26
CA ASP A 170 -9.94 -10.69 0.24
C ASP A 170 -10.74 -10.09 -0.92
N ALA A 171 -11.60 -9.11 -0.62
CA ALA A 171 -12.33 -8.32 -1.64
C ALA A 171 -11.45 -7.27 -2.34
N PHE A 172 -10.17 -7.18 -2.03
CA PHE A 172 -9.22 -6.20 -2.58
C PHE A 172 -9.63 -4.73 -2.36
N ILE A 173 -10.38 -4.47 -1.29
CA ILE A 173 -10.79 -3.12 -0.88
C ILE A 173 -9.74 -2.49 0.04
N THR A 174 -9.09 -3.31 0.87
CA THR A 174 -8.04 -2.88 1.78
C THR A 174 -6.77 -3.72 1.66
N ASN A 175 -5.67 -3.18 2.18
CA ASN A 175 -4.40 -3.85 2.37
C ASN A 175 -4.10 -3.87 3.87
N ASP A 176 -4.28 -5.02 4.49
CA ASP A 176 -4.02 -5.18 5.91
C ASP A 176 -2.53 -5.35 6.18
N CYS A 177 -2.05 -4.65 7.18
CA CYS A 177 -0.67 -4.65 7.62
C CYS A 177 -0.64 -5.05 9.10
N PHE A 178 -0.08 -6.23 9.40
CA PHE A 178 -0.07 -6.79 10.75
C PHE A 178 1.22 -6.48 11.49
N ASN A 179 1.13 -6.41 12.80
CA ASN A 179 2.32 -6.23 13.63
C ASN A 179 3.13 -7.54 13.68
N SER A 180 4.44 -7.45 13.45
CA SER A 180 5.36 -8.55 13.73
C SER A 180 6.00 -8.30 15.09
N THR A 181 5.72 -9.15 16.07
CA THR A 181 6.20 -8.97 17.46
C THR A 181 7.69 -9.27 17.60
N ASP A 182 8.22 -10.17 16.78
CA ASP A 182 9.65 -10.49 16.71
C ASP A 182 10.14 -10.67 15.26
N PRO A 183 10.64 -9.60 14.63
CA PRO A 183 11.13 -9.68 13.26
C PRO A 183 12.36 -10.57 13.10
N SER A 184 12.98 -11.04 14.19
CA SER A 184 14.17 -11.90 14.15
C SER A 184 13.86 -13.37 13.84
N VAL A 185 12.63 -13.83 14.09
CA VAL A 185 12.21 -15.24 13.87
C VAL A 185 11.42 -15.43 12.57
N GLY A 186 11.09 -14.37 11.88
CA GLY A 186 10.29 -14.36 10.66
C GLY A 186 8.99 -13.61 10.85
N LEU A 187 8.65 -12.76 9.86
CA LEU A 187 7.53 -11.82 9.99
C LEU A 187 6.19 -12.53 10.16
N SER A 188 5.96 -13.59 9.36
CA SER A 188 4.70 -14.36 9.43
C SER A 188 4.62 -15.28 10.66
N ILE A 189 5.75 -15.69 11.23
CA ILE A 189 5.77 -16.55 12.43
C ILE A 189 5.39 -15.74 13.67
N SER A 190 5.79 -14.47 13.71
CA SER A 190 5.55 -13.56 14.83
C SER A 190 4.42 -12.56 14.57
N GLU A 191 3.50 -12.90 13.68
CA GLU A 191 2.36 -12.06 13.31
C GLU A 191 1.35 -11.94 14.45
N ASP A 192 0.98 -10.71 14.77
CA ASP A 192 -0.04 -10.38 15.78
C ASP A 192 -1.29 -9.82 15.09
N HIS A 193 -2.32 -10.65 14.99
CA HIS A 193 -3.61 -10.28 14.40
C HIS A 193 -4.42 -9.31 15.28
N SER A 194 -4.07 -9.17 16.56
CA SER A 194 -4.77 -8.24 17.45
C SER A 194 -4.47 -6.77 17.13
N THR A 195 -3.39 -6.52 16.37
CA THR A 195 -2.93 -5.18 16.05
C THR A 195 -2.71 -5.05 14.54
N VAL A 196 -3.60 -4.32 13.87
CA VAL A 196 -3.62 -4.13 12.41
C VAL A 196 -3.56 -2.64 12.06
N LYS A 197 -2.83 -2.31 10.99
CA LYS A 197 -2.99 -1.07 10.21
C LYS A 197 -3.74 -1.45 8.94
N CYS A 198 -4.84 -0.77 8.65
CA CYS A 198 -5.70 -1.07 7.50
C CYS A 198 -5.57 0.07 6.48
N TYR A 199 -4.89 -0.18 5.38
CA TYR A 199 -4.70 0.78 4.28
C TYR A 199 -5.76 0.55 3.20
N ALA A 200 -6.15 1.61 2.48
CA ALA A 200 -6.96 1.45 1.27
C ALA A 200 -6.13 0.76 0.18
N ALA A 201 -6.75 -0.13 -0.58
CA ALA A 201 -6.07 -0.81 -1.68
C ALA A 201 -5.60 0.16 -2.78
N ASP A 202 -6.30 1.29 -2.94
CA ASP A 202 -5.96 2.35 -3.88
C ASP A 202 -5.96 3.74 -3.22
N THR A 203 -4.86 4.48 -3.43
CA THR A 203 -4.67 5.79 -2.82
C THR A 203 -5.58 6.85 -3.41
N GLY A 204 -5.93 6.76 -4.69
CA GLY A 204 -6.89 7.66 -5.33
C GLY A 204 -8.31 7.49 -4.77
N LEU A 205 -8.73 6.25 -4.48
CA LEU A 205 -9.99 5.98 -3.79
C LEU A 205 -9.98 6.53 -2.36
N LEU A 206 -8.86 6.39 -1.64
CA LEU A 206 -8.69 6.98 -0.31
C LEU A 206 -8.83 8.51 -0.35
N THR A 207 -8.24 9.15 -1.37
CA THR A 207 -8.36 10.60 -1.58
C THR A 207 -9.81 11.01 -1.78
N THR A 208 -10.57 10.27 -2.61
CA THR A 208 -12.00 10.53 -2.83
C THR A 208 -12.81 10.32 -1.55
N LEU A 209 -12.51 9.29 -0.74
CA LEU A 209 -13.14 9.09 0.55
C LEU A 209 -12.86 10.25 1.51
N ALA A 210 -11.62 10.76 1.53
CA ALA A 210 -11.23 11.88 2.37
C ALA A 210 -11.91 13.21 1.98
N LEU A 211 -12.33 13.34 0.72
CA LEU A 211 -13.04 14.51 0.18
C LEU A 211 -14.55 14.29 0.04
N ALA A 212 -15.10 13.26 0.69
CA ALA A 212 -16.48 12.82 0.50
C ALA A 212 -17.55 13.81 1.04
N ASP A 213 -17.17 14.76 1.90
CA ASP A 213 -18.08 15.74 2.50
C ASP A 213 -18.70 16.71 1.46
N SER A 214 -18.16 16.76 0.25
CA SER A 214 -18.74 17.51 -0.86
C SER A 214 -19.34 16.55 -1.90
N GLU A 215 -20.60 16.76 -2.33
CA GLU A 215 -21.27 15.91 -3.34
C GLU A 215 -20.53 15.89 -4.69
N GLN A 216 -19.82 16.97 -4.99
CA GLN A 216 -18.92 17.06 -6.15
C GLN A 216 -17.62 17.75 -5.76
N THR A 217 -16.53 17.02 -5.87
CA THR A 217 -15.21 17.60 -5.73
C THR A 217 -14.80 18.24 -7.03
N GLY A 218 -14.85 19.58 -7.10
CA GLY A 218 -14.48 20.33 -8.30
C GLY A 218 -13.00 20.15 -8.67
N SER A 219 -12.67 20.21 -9.97
CA SER A 219 -11.27 20.18 -10.46
C SER A 219 -10.38 21.21 -9.78
N ASN A 220 -10.94 22.33 -9.31
CA ASN A 220 -10.19 23.35 -8.59
C ASN A 220 -9.62 22.86 -7.26
N LEU A 221 -10.38 22.05 -6.50
CA LEU A 221 -9.90 21.49 -5.24
C LEU A 221 -8.70 20.55 -5.47
N TYR A 222 -8.78 19.65 -6.44
CA TYR A 222 -7.66 18.79 -6.82
C TYR A 222 -6.44 19.59 -7.30
N ARG A 223 -6.68 20.65 -8.09
CA ARG A 223 -5.62 21.56 -8.54
C ARG A 223 -4.95 22.26 -7.37
N ASP A 224 -5.72 22.75 -6.39
CA ASP A 224 -5.18 23.44 -5.22
C ASP A 224 -4.38 22.50 -4.32
N ILE A 225 -4.77 21.23 -4.24
CA ILE A 225 -3.99 20.19 -3.59
C ILE A 225 -2.67 19.94 -4.33
N LEU A 226 -2.71 19.80 -5.66
CA LEU A 226 -1.50 19.62 -6.47
C LEU A 226 -0.52 20.81 -6.33
N LEU A 227 -1.06 22.02 -6.21
CA LEU A 227 -0.29 23.25 -6.05
C LEU A 227 0.11 23.52 -4.60
N GLU A 228 -0.13 22.60 -3.68
CA GLU A 228 0.16 22.73 -2.23
C GLU A 228 -0.55 23.94 -1.58
N ARG A 229 -1.69 24.38 -2.13
CA ARG A 229 -2.51 25.49 -1.59
C ARG A 229 -3.46 24.99 -0.49
N ILE A 230 -3.86 23.72 -0.56
CA ILE A 230 -4.70 23.07 0.42
C ILE A 230 -3.94 21.85 0.92
N GLU A 231 -3.82 21.75 2.24
CA GLU A 231 -3.19 20.60 2.88
C GLU A 231 -4.20 19.44 2.95
N ILE A 232 -3.90 18.35 2.25
CA ILE A 232 -4.42 17.02 2.62
C ILE A 232 -3.40 16.40 3.57
N ASN A 233 -3.85 15.49 4.44
CA ASN A 233 -2.94 14.71 5.29
C ASN A 233 -1.93 13.92 4.43
N GLU A 234 -0.85 14.60 4.04
CA GLU A 234 0.20 14.02 3.19
C GLU A 234 0.81 12.76 3.81
N GLY A 235 0.88 12.69 5.14
CA GLY A 235 1.37 11.51 5.84
C GLY A 235 0.47 10.30 5.63
N MET A 236 -0.85 10.50 5.61
CA MET A 236 -1.82 9.46 5.31
C MET A 236 -1.65 8.92 3.89
N LEU A 237 -1.60 9.82 2.90
CA LEU A 237 -1.47 9.43 1.50
C LEU A 237 -0.11 8.79 1.21
N ALA A 238 0.96 9.31 1.81
CA ALA A 238 2.31 8.78 1.64
C ALA A 238 2.44 7.34 2.16
N GLU A 239 1.92 7.04 3.35
CA GLU A 239 1.95 5.66 3.84
C GLU A 239 1.04 4.75 3.02
N ASN A 240 -0.15 5.23 2.63
CA ASN A 240 -1.07 4.42 1.84
C ASN A 240 -0.49 4.06 0.47
N VAL A 241 0.13 5.02 -0.23
CA VAL A 241 0.74 4.73 -1.54
C VAL A 241 1.90 3.76 -1.41
N VAL A 242 2.68 3.82 -0.34
CA VAL A 242 3.75 2.83 -0.09
C VAL A 242 3.16 1.45 0.16
N ALA A 243 2.10 1.34 0.97
CA ALA A 243 1.38 0.08 1.18
C ALA A 243 0.86 -0.50 -0.14
N GLN A 244 0.23 0.33 -0.99
CA GLN A 244 -0.26 -0.04 -2.32
C GLN A 244 0.87 -0.56 -3.21
N LEU A 245 1.99 0.17 -3.31
CA LEU A 245 3.14 -0.23 -4.12
C LEU A 245 3.79 -1.53 -3.63
N LEU A 246 3.94 -1.70 -2.32
CA LEU A 246 4.47 -2.95 -1.76
C LEU A 246 3.56 -4.14 -2.07
N ARG A 247 2.23 -3.97 -1.98
CA ARG A 247 1.27 -5.03 -2.34
C ARG A 247 1.29 -5.36 -3.82
N ALA A 248 1.33 -4.34 -4.69
CA ALA A 248 1.44 -4.52 -6.15
C ALA A 248 2.69 -5.33 -6.52
N ASN A 249 3.77 -5.16 -5.75
CA ASN A 249 5.03 -5.90 -5.91
C ASN A 249 5.08 -7.23 -5.13
N GLY A 250 3.94 -7.77 -4.73
CA GLY A 250 3.83 -9.10 -4.14
C GLY A 250 4.25 -9.20 -2.67
N HIS A 251 4.57 -8.08 -2.01
CA HIS A 251 4.93 -8.13 -0.60
C HIS A 251 3.70 -8.26 0.29
N ARG A 252 3.78 -9.14 1.27
CA ARG A 252 2.89 -9.14 2.42
C ARG A 252 3.28 -7.99 3.34
N LEU A 253 2.30 -7.25 3.87
CA LEU A 253 2.57 -6.06 4.67
C LEU A 253 2.70 -6.41 6.14
N PHE A 254 3.81 -5.98 6.74
CA PHE A 254 4.06 -6.05 8.17
C PHE A 254 4.58 -4.71 8.66
N PHE A 255 4.27 -4.37 9.90
CA PHE A 255 4.91 -3.29 10.63
C PHE A 255 5.53 -3.82 11.93
N TYR A 256 6.33 -3.01 12.59
CA TYR A 256 6.86 -3.33 13.90
C TYR A 256 6.52 -2.22 14.87
N SER A 257 5.94 -2.60 15.99
CA SER A 257 5.66 -1.64 17.06
C SER A 257 6.00 -2.28 18.39
N ARG A 258 6.83 -1.58 19.15
CA ARG A 258 7.14 -1.92 20.53
C ARG A 258 6.75 -0.76 21.43
N SER A 259 5.79 -1.00 22.32
CA SER A 259 5.49 -0.10 23.43
C SER A 259 6.16 -0.66 24.68
N ASP A 260 6.97 0.15 25.34
CA ASP A 260 7.54 -0.18 26.64
C ASP A 260 6.99 0.86 27.63
N ARG A 261 6.33 0.39 28.69
CA ARG A 261 5.73 1.30 29.68
C ARG A 261 6.78 1.85 30.65
N ASP A 262 7.77 1.00 30.93
CA ASP A 262 8.78 1.28 31.96
C ASP A 262 9.97 2.05 31.39
N ASP A 263 10.30 1.81 30.11
CA ASP A 263 11.38 2.52 29.41
C ASP A 263 10.95 3.14 28.09
N PRO A 264 10.64 4.45 28.07
CA PRO A 264 10.28 5.17 26.84
C PRO A 264 11.38 5.13 25.76
N SER A 265 12.64 4.91 26.15
CA SER A 265 13.76 4.80 25.20
C SER A 265 13.62 3.57 24.30
N ASN A 266 12.92 2.54 24.76
CA ASN A 266 12.64 1.31 24.03
C ASN A 266 11.46 1.41 23.06
N ARG A 267 10.66 2.47 23.17
CA ARG A 267 9.51 2.66 22.25
C ARG A 267 10.03 2.92 20.85
N MET A 268 9.50 2.17 19.90
CA MET A 268 9.76 2.38 18.48
C MET A 268 8.59 1.87 17.65
N GLU A 269 8.42 2.48 16.49
CA GLU A 269 7.51 2.03 15.46
C GLU A 269 8.21 2.13 14.11
N ILE A 270 8.10 1.10 13.29
CA ILE A 270 8.56 1.03 11.91
C ILE A 270 7.32 0.83 11.04
N ASP A 271 7.14 1.69 10.05
CA ASP A 271 5.91 1.73 9.25
C ASP A 271 5.69 0.45 8.45
N PHE A 272 6.75 -0.08 7.81
CA PHE A 272 6.71 -1.36 7.11
C PHE A 272 7.96 -2.18 7.32
N LEU A 273 7.78 -3.51 7.30
CA LEU A 273 8.85 -4.49 7.23
C LEU A 273 8.64 -5.34 5.98
N ILE A 274 9.69 -5.55 5.21
CA ILE A 274 9.69 -6.47 4.08
C ILE A 274 10.75 -7.56 4.26
N VAL A 275 10.47 -8.74 3.71
CA VAL A 275 11.41 -9.86 3.67
C VAL A 275 12.09 -9.86 2.33
N GLU A 276 13.41 -9.92 2.34
CA GLU A 276 14.23 -10.09 1.15
C GLU A 276 14.93 -11.44 1.19
N PRO A 277 14.99 -12.15 0.04
CA PRO A 277 15.82 -13.34 -0.06
C PRO A 277 17.30 -12.96 0.14
N TYR A 278 18.01 -13.77 0.86
CA TYR A 278 19.44 -13.59 1.10
C TYR A 278 20.22 -14.77 0.53
N GLU A 279 21.19 -14.49 -0.33
CA GLU A 279 21.95 -15.52 -1.07
C GLU A 279 22.98 -16.29 -0.21
N ASN A 280 23.17 -15.91 1.06
CA ASN A 280 24.16 -16.55 1.92
C ASN A 280 23.56 -17.78 2.63
N ALA A 281 24.19 -18.93 2.52
CA ALA A 281 23.75 -20.23 3.02
C ALA A 281 23.39 -20.28 4.53
N ALA A 282 23.89 -19.32 5.33
CA ALA A 282 23.62 -19.24 6.76
C ALA A 282 22.35 -18.50 7.14
N MET A 283 21.76 -17.68 6.22
CA MET A 283 20.54 -16.91 6.46
C MET A 283 19.63 -16.99 5.25
N LYS A 284 18.44 -17.56 5.43
CA LYS A 284 17.47 -17.75 4.32
C LYS A 284 16.72 -16.48 3.93
N TYR A 285 16.67 -15.46 4.79
CA TYR A 285 15.96 -14.19 4.55
C TYR A 285 16.53 -13.07 5.40
N ARG A 286 16.22 -11.87 4.98
CA ARG A 286 16.64 -10.62 5.61
C ARG A 286 15.43 -9.71 5.73
N VAL A 287 15.31 -9.02 6.87
CA VAL A 287 14.23 -8.07 7.10
C VAL A 287 14.73 -6.65 6.85
N SER A 288 14.04 -5.93 5.98
CA SER A 288 14.32 -4.53 5.67
C SER A 288 13.23 -3.63 6.23
N PRO A 289 13.58 -2.72 7.15
CA PRO A 289 12.64 -1.74 7.69
C PRO A 289 12.46 -0.58 6.73
N ILE A 290 11.19 -0.14 6.57
CA ILE A 290 10.81 1.03 5.79
C ILE A 290 10.10 2.01 6.72
N GLU A 291 10.55 3.25 6.74
CA GLU A 291 9.90 4.35 7.45
C GLU A 291 9.50 5.43 6.44
N VAL A 292 8.22 5.80 6.43
CA VAL A 292 7.65 6.77 5.50
C VAL A 292 7.61 8.15 6.14
N LYS A 293 8.18 9.15 5.48
CA LYS A 293 8.22 10.53 5.96
C LYS A 293 7.69 11.49 4.90
N SER A 294 6.69 12.27 5.26
CA SER A 294 6.11 13.32 4.40
C SER A 294 6.71 14.70 4.63
N SER A 295 7.40 14.95 5.75
CA SER A 295 7.94 16.27 6.10
C SER A 295 9.38 16.50 5.61
N LYS A 296 9.75 17.78 5.40
CA LYS A 296 11.14 18.19 5.04
C LYS A 296 12.15 17.89 6.16
N ARG A 297 11.72 18.02 7.41
CA ARG A 297 12.54 17.73 8.60
C ARG A 297 12.03 16.43 9.22
N TYR A 298 12.87 15.42 9.28
CA TYR A 298 12.52 14.13 9.85
C TYR A 298 13.64 13.60 10.73
N ARG A 299 13.29 12.70 11.63
CA ARG A 299 14.23 11.99 12.49
C ARG A 299 14.15 10.50 12.16
N THR A 300 15.30 9.82 12.20
CA THR A 300 15.44 8.37 11.93
C THR A 300 15.55 7.55 13.20
N VAL A 301 15.13 8.10 14.33
CA VAL A 301 15.34 7.50 15.66
C VAL A 301 14.82 6.06 15.74
N SER A 302 13.64 5.78 15.20
CA SER A 302 13.08 4.41 15.21
C SER A 302 13.92 3.45 14.38
N LEU A 303 14.37 3.89 13.20
CA LEU A 303 15.25 3.10 12.33
C LEU A 303 16.59 2.82 12.98
N ASP A 304 17.20 3.83 13.62
CA ASP A 304 18.49 3.69 14.31
C ASP A 304 18.37 2.71 15.49
N LYS A 305 17.29 2.81 16.27
CA LYS A 305 16.97 1.86 17.35
C LYS A 305 16.74 0.44 16.81
N PHE A 306 16.01 0.31 15.71
CA PHE A 306 15.75 -0.98 15.09
C PHE A 306 17.04 -1.64 14.62
N LYS A 307 17.93 -0.91 13.96
CA LYS A 307 19.26 -1.39 13.54
C LYS A 307 20.08 -1.88 14.72
N THR A 308 20.15 -1.10 15.79
CA THR A 308 20.94 -1.44 16.98
C THR A 308 20.45 -2.72 17.66
N LYS A 309 19.13 -2.95 17.70
CA LYS A 309 18.52 -4.11 18.35
C LYS A 309 18.51 -5.37 17.47
N SER A 310 18.42 -5.19 16.15
CA SER A 310 18.27 -6.29 15.18
C SER A 310 19.58 -6.63 14.45
N THR A 311 20.73 -6.36 15.05
CA THR A 311 22.08 -6.38 14.45
C THR A 311 22.43 -7.67 13.69
N ARG A 312 21.78 -8.80 14.00
CA ARG A 312 22.13 -10.10 13.38
C ARG A 312 21.32 -10.44 12.12
N ARG A 313 20.16 -9.80 11.87
CA ARG A 313 19.25 -10.17 10.78
C ARG A 313 18.63 -8.99 10.01
N SER A 314 18.93 -7.75 10.41
CA SER A 314 18.49 -6.58 9.65
C SER A 314 19.39 -6.31 8.45
N ALA A 315 18.80 -5.88 7.36
CA ALA A 315 19.55 -5.35 6.24
C ALA A 315 20.41 -4.16 6.70
N PRO A 316 21.67 -4.02 6.23
CA PRO A 316 22.48 -2.85 6.51
C PRO A 316 21.82 -1.57 5.98
N ASP A 317 20.88 -1.72 5.09
CA ASP A 317 20.24 -0.62 4.37
C ASP A 317 18.78 -0.47 4.78
N THR A 318 18.51 0.64 5.43
CA THR A 318 17.18 1.07 5.83
C THR A 318 16.61 1.99 4.75
N CYS A 319 15.42 1.70 4.23
CA CYS A 319 14.75 2.57 3.29
C CYS A 319 13.88 3.59 4.05
N CYS A 320 14.14 4.88 3.84
CA CYS A 320 13.31 5.96 4.33
C CYS A 320 12.70 6.65 3.10
N ILE A 321 11.39 6.48 2.89
CA ILE A 321 10.66 7.11 1.80
C ILE A 321 10.15 8.47 2.29
N ARG A 322 10.52 9.54 1.60
CA ARG A 322 10.13 10.89 1.91
C ARG A 322 9.27 11.47 0.81
N ASN A 323 8.12 12.00 1.15
CA ASN A 323 7.22 12.66 0.19
C ASN A 323 7.73 14.05 -0.25
N ARG A 324 8.66 14.69 0.48
CA ARG A 324 9.20 16.01 0.14
C ARG A 324 10.72 15.99 -0.02
N TRP A 325 11.17 15.81 -1.23
CA TRP A 325 12.27 16.42 -1.98
C TRP A 325 13.69 16.54 -1.37
N SER A 326 14.44 15.49 -1.28
CA SER A 326 15.83 15.46 -1.73
C SER A 326 16.31 14.03 -1.88
N TRP A 327 16.31 13.53 -3.08
CA TRP A 327 16.94 12.30 -3.48
C TRP A 327 18.43 12.22 -3.06
N LYS A 328 19.07 13.35 -2.79
CA LYS A 328 20.46 13.38 -2.31
C LYS A 328 20.70 12.62 -1.01
N MET A 329 19.73 12.51 -0.11
CA MET A 329 19.87 11.83 1.19
C MET A 329 19.36 10.39 1.21
N MET A 330 18.44 10.03 0.31
CA MET A 330 17.92 8.67 0.18
C MET A 330 18.98 7.68 -0.34
N TRP A 331 19.96 8.18 -1.08
CA TRP A 331 20.99 7.41 -1.78
C TRP A 331 22.08 6.84 -0.88
N SER A 332 22.31 7.37 0.32
CA SER A 332 23.35 6.87 1.21
C SER A 332 22.92 5.66 2.06
N SER A 333 21.63 5.39 2.19
CA SER A 333 21.10 4.36 3.08
C SER A 333 20.36 3.17 2.42
N CYS A 334 20.08 3.21 1.10
CA CYS A 334 19.35 2.13 0.41
C CYS A 334 20.27 1.35 -0.55
N ARG A 335 20.97 0.34 -0.07
CA ARG A 335 21.89 -0.42 -0.94
C ARG A 335 21.33 -1.65 -1.64
N SER A 336 20.25 -2.27 -1.24
CA SER A 336 19.81 -3.54 -1.83
C SER A 336 18.30 -3.71 -2.03
N THR A 337 17.46 -3.06 -1.26
CA THR A 337 16.06 -3.40 -1.07
C THR A 337 15.17 -3.22 -2.31
N TRP A 338 15.41 -2.17 -3.09
CA TRP A 338 14.62 -1.90 -4.31
C TRP A 338 15.12 -2.66 -5.55
N GLN A 339 16.39 -3.09 -5.57
CA GLN A 339 16.89 -3.87 -6.71
C GLN A 339 16.21 -5.22 -6.84
N ASP A 340 15.86 -5.85 -5.72
CA ASP A 340 15.20 -7.15 -5.72
C ASP A 340 13.68 -7.03 -5.92
N CYS A 341 13.05 -5.95 -5.44
CA CYS A 341 11.67 -5.62 -5.79
C CYS A 341 11.50 -5.39 -7.31
N TYR A 342 12.44 -4.67 -7.93
CA TYR A 342 12.39 -4.37 -9.35
C TYR A 342 12.79 -5.55 -10.26
N ARG A 343 13.72 -6.41 -9.83
CA ARG A 343 14.13 -7.59 -10.60
C ARG A 343 13.03 -8.62 -10.77
N ARG A 344 12.14 -8.78 -9.78
CA ARG A 344 11.01 -9.72 -9.88
C ARG A 344 9.94 -9.23 -10.85
N LEU A 345 9.76 -7.91 -11.01
CA LEU A 345 8.80 -7.32 -11.96
C LEU A 345 9.16 -7.56 -13.44
N HIS A 346 10.43 -7.85 -13.73
CA HIS A 346 10.90 -8.01 -15.11
C HIS A 346 11.53 -9.38 -15.41
N ALA A 347 11.65 -10.26 -14.42
CA ALA A 347 12.15 -11.63 -14.68
C ALA A 347 11.05 -12.54 -15.25
N ASP A 348 9.77 -12.26 -14.96
CA ASP A 348 8.63 -13.05 -15.42
C ASP A 348 7.92 -12.48 -16.67
N SER A 349 8.41 -11.39 -17.25
CA SER A 349 7.90 -10.85 -18.53
C SER A 349 8.62 -11.36 -19.77
N ALA A 350 9.33 -12.47 -19.65
CA ALA A 350 9.97 -13.18 -20.78
C ALA A 350 9.26 -14.52 -21.00
N PHE A 351 7.92 -14.44 -21.25
CA PHE A 351 7.18 -15.48 -21.96
C PHE A 351 6.16 -14.82 -22.88
#